data_0de36c4fdaefa947c9ac4383a693b7b1
#
_entry.id   0de36c4fdaefa947c9ac4383a693b7b1
#
_cell.length_a   1.000
_cell.length_b   1.000
_cell.length_c   1.000
_cell.angle_alpha   90.00
_cell.angle_beta   90.00
_cell.angle_gamma   90.00
#
_symmetry.space_group_name_H-M   'P 1'
#
loop_
_entity.id
_entity.type
_entity.pdbx_description
1 polymer ?
#
loop_
_entity_poly.entity_id
_entity_poly.type
_entity_poly.pdbx_seq_one_letter_code
_entity_poly.pdbx_strand_id
1 'polypeptide(L)'
;MNGAIIGGTGFYDAGDLLRTESVETPFGTVDVEIIRHGDSELGFLNRHGKGHSVPPHKVNYKANLKALEMLGIRHVLAGTAVGSCNPDFQNGDLILLTDLIDNTRGRSLTYFDGGESGVKHFDMSDPYCRNLRKRMSETAKDQPLGFIGEGVYCCSEGPRFETAAEVRMIRQWGGDVVGMTNVPEAQLAKELGLCYAAVSVVVNMATGMEQGAVAVSYTHLTLPTKRIV
;
A
#
# COMPACT_ATOMS: atom_id res chain seq x y z
N MET A 1 -19.17 10.23 0.05
CA MET A 1 -18.00 9.32 0.22
C MET A 1 -16.72 10.15 0.18
N ASN A 2 -15.83 10.02 1.18
CA ASN A 2 -14.61 10.86 1.28
C ASN A 2 -13.35 10.03 1.52
N GLY A 3 -13.51 8.73 1.78
CA GLY A 3 -12.42 7.82 2.06
C GLY A 3 -12.43 6.59 1.18
N ALA A 4 -11.24 6.00 0.97
CA ALA A 4 -11.09 4.70 0.31
C ALA A 4 -10.03 3.85 0.99
N ILE A 5 -10.16 2.55 0.79
CA ILE A 5 -9.17 1.55 1.15
C ILE A 5 -8.61 0.96 -0.16
N ILE A 6 -7.28 0.90 -0.27
CA ILE A 6 -6.61 0.11 -1.31
C ILE A 6 -6.16 -1.19 -0.69
N GLY A 7 -6.82 -2.28 -1.05
CA GLY A 7 -6.50 -3.63 -0.61
C GLY A 7 -5.32 -4.20 -1.40
N GLY A 8 -4.33 -4.73 -0.67
CA GLY A 8 -3.25 -5.55 -1.22
C GLY A 8 -3.46 -7.03 -0.90
N THR A 9 -2.40 -7.82 -1.00
CA THR A 9 -2.42 -9.24 -0.63
C THR A 9 -2.92 -9.42 0.80
N GLY A 10 -3.95 -10.25 0.99
CA GLY A 10 -4.58 -10.48 2.30
C GLY A 10 -5.71 -9.51 2.67
N PHE A 11 -5.90 -8.40 1.95
CA PHE A 11 -6.94 -7.42 2.17
C PHE A 11 -7.96 -7.45 1.02
N TYR A 12 -8.80 -8.47 0.97
CA TYR A 12 -9.72 -8.68 -0.15
C TYR A 12 -11.18 -8.32 0.18
N ASP A 13 -11.47 -8.06 1.43
CA ASP A 13 -12.82 -7.74 1.91
C ASP A 13 -12.72 -6.71 3.05
N ALA A 14 -13.34 -5.57 2.88
CA ALA A 14 -13.33 -4.48 3.87
C ALA A 14 -14.76 -4.07 4.31
N GLY A 15 -15.80 -4.80 3.89
CA GLY A 15 -17.19 -4.50 4.27
C GLY A 15 -18.23 -5.02 3.28
N ASP A 16 -19.48 -4.67 3.52
CA ASP A 16 -20.61 -5.09 2.67
C ASP A 16 -20.58 -4.34 1.34
N LEU A 17 -20.47 -5.07 0.24
CA LEU A 17 -20.49 -4.49 -1.11
C LEU A 17 -21.89 -3.91 -1.40
N LEU A 18 -21.94 -2.63 -1.74
CA LEU A 18 -23.16 -1.93 -2.15
C LEU A 18 -23.31 -1.90 -3.67
N ARG A 19 -22.25 -1.51 -4.37
CA ARG A 19 -22.19 -1.38 -5.82
C ARG A 19 -20.75 -1.30 -6.32
N THR A 20 -20.54 -1.45 -7.61
CA THR A 20 -19.27 -1.21 -8.27
C THR A 20 -19.40 0.00 -9.19
N GLU A 21 -18.49 0.94 -9.09
CA GLU A 21 -18.35 2.11 -9.95
C GLU A 21 -17.23 1.84 -10.95
N SER A 22 -17.56 1.79 -12.24
CA SER A 22 -16.55 1.67 -13.30
C SER A 22 -16.16 3.07 -13.76
N VAL A 23 -14.93 3.49 -13.44
CA VAL A 23 -14.43 4.85 -13.67
C VAL A 23 -13.50 4.86 -14.85
N GLU A 24 -13.88 5.58 -15.90
CA GLU A 24 -13.01 5.84 -17.05
C GLU A 24 -12.03 6.96 -16.73
N THR A 25 -10.73 6.64 -16.68
CA THR A 25 -9.66 7.62 -16.46
C THR A 25 -8.83 7.82 -17.74
N PRO A 26 -8.04 8.88 -17.84
CA PRO A 26 -7.10 9.06 -18.97
C PRO A 26 -6.03 7.95 -19.05
N PHE A 27 -5.91 7.11 -18.03
CA PHE A 27 -4.91 6.05 -17.91
C PHE A 27 -5.51 4.65 -18.01
N GLY A 28 -6.81 4.52 -18.20
CA GLY A 28 -7.56 3.28 -18.29
C GLY A 28 -8.75 3.22 -17.35
N THR A 29 -9.60 2.24 -17.54
CA THR A 29 -10.82 2.02 -16.74
C THR A 29 -10.49 1.26 -15.46
N VAL A 30 -11.11 1.68 -14.36
CA VAL A 30 -10.90 1.10 -13.02
C VAL A 30 -12.25 0.83 -12.37
N ASP A 31 -12.46 -0.38 -11.88
CA ASP A 31 -13.60 -0.74 -11.06
C ASP A 31 -13.27 -0.44 -9.59
N VAL A 32 -14.05 0.43 -8.96
CA VAL A 32 -14.00 0.75 -7.54
C VAL A 32 -15.25 0.19 -6.88
N GLU A 33 -15.08 -0.69 -5.93
CA GLU A 33 -16.17 -1.22 -5.13
C GLU A 33 -16.58 -0.18 -4.09
N ILE A 34 -17.85 0.12 -3.98
CA ILE A 34 -18.40 0.97 -2.92
C ILE A 34 -18.95 0.05 -1.85
N ILE A 35 -18.34 0.11 -0.69
CA ILE A 35 -18.66 -0.75 0.45
C ILE A 35 -19.30 0.07 1.57
N ARG A 36 -20.07 -0.61 2.41
CA ARG A 36 -20.63 -0.05 3.64
C ARG A 36 -19.73 -0.40 4.82
N HIS A 37 -19.38 0.62 5.59
CA HIS A 37 -18.75 0.45 6.88
C HIS A 37 -19.47 1.33 7.93
N GLY A 38 -20.17 0.69 8.86
CA GLY A 38 -21.10 1.40 9.74
C GLY A 38 -22.15 2.20 8.96
N ASP A 39 -22.25 3.49 9.25
CA ASP A 39 -23.15 4.43 8.56
C ASP A 39 -22.48 5.13 7.35
N SER A 40 -21.27 4.75 7.00
CA SER A 40 -20.49 5.41 5.96
C SER A 40 -20.30 4.53 4.72
N GLU A 41 -20.23 5.17 3.55
CA GLU A 41 -19.76 4.55 2.32
C GLU A 41 -18.28 4.84 2.11
N LEU A 42 -17.50 3.81 1.77
CA LEU A 42 -16.09 3.89 1.43
C LEU A 42 -15.84 3.29 0.05
N GLY A 43 -14.87 3.84 -0.67
CA GLY A 43 -14.31 3.17 -1.84
C GLY A 43 -13.41 2.02 -1.42
N PHE A 44 -13.50 0.90 -2.10
CA PHE A 44 -12.56 -0.21 -1.95
C PHE A 44 -11.98 -0.56 -3.32
N LEU A 45 -10.66 -0.59 -3.40
CA LEU A 45 -9.94 -0.86 -4.63
C LEU A 45 -9.00 -2.05 -4.44
N ASN A 46 -9.25 -3.11 -5.21
CA ASN A 46 -8.37 -4.27 -5.28
C ASN A 46 -7.14 -3.95 -6.12
N ARG A 47 -6.00 -3.60 -5.48
CA ARG A 47 -4.76 -3.21 -6.17
C ARG A 47 -4.32 -4.21 -7.24
N HIS A 48 -4.42 -5.48 -6.97
CA HIS A 48 -3.98 -6.57 -7.84
C HIS A 48 -5.09 -7.15 -8.72
N GLY A 49 -6.24 -6.46 -8.81
CA GLY A 49 -7.42 -6.98 -9.49
C GLY A 49 -8.08 -8.16 -8.77
N LYS A 50 -9.22 -8.61 -9.29
CA LYS A 50 -9.94 -9.75 -8.72
C LYS A 50 -9.10 -11.03 -8.84
N GLY A 51 -9.02 -11.76 -7.72
CA GLY A 51 -8.26 -13.01 -7.68
C GLY A 51 -6.74 -12.84 -7.78
N HIS A 52 -6.21 -11.66 -7.46
CA HIS A 52 -4.76 -11.38 -7.50
C HIS A 52 -4.13 -11.61 -8.88
N SER A 53 -4.83 -11.18 -9.93
CA SER A 53 -4.46 -11.46 -11.33
C SER A 53 -3.37 -10.53 -11.88
N VAL A 54 -3.11 -9.40 -11.24
CA VAL A 54 -2.16 -8.38 -11.71
C VAL A 54 -0.91 -8.36 -10.82
N PRO A 55 0.28 -8.70 -11.37
CA PRO A 55 1.51 -8.65 -10.59
C PRO A 55 1.93 -7.20 -10.28
N PRO A 56 2.74 -6.94 -9.22
CA PRO A 56 3.04 -5.60 -8.71
C PRO A 56 3.55 -4.61 -9.76
N HIS A 57 4.45 -5.04 -10.64
CA HIS A 57 5.05 -4.22 -11.70
C HIS A 57 4.11 -3.93 -12.90
N LYS A 58 2.92 -4.55 -12.93
CA LYS A 58 1.90 -4.33 -13.97
C LYS A 58 0.65 -3.64 -13.45
N VAL A 59 0.58 -3.34 -12.17
CA VAL A 59 -0.53 -2.56 -11.60
C VAL A 59 -0.57 -1.17 -12.25
N ASN A 60 -1.77 -0.78 -12.69
CA ASN A 60 -1.98 0.55 -13.25
C ASN A 60 -2.23 1.58 -12.12
N TYR A 61 -1.16 1.92 -11.42
CA TYR A 61 -1.22 2.86 -10.28
C TYR A 61 -1.79 4.23 -10.67
N LYS A 62 -1.46 4.74 -11.88
CA LYS A 62 -1.99 6.03 -12.37
C LYS A 62 -3.52 5.97 -12.50
N ALA A 63 -4.04 4.94 -13.14
CA ALA A 63 -5.49 4.79 -13.29
C ALA A 63 -6.17 4.63 -11.93
N ASN A 64 -5.63 3.79 -11.05
CA ASN A 64 -6.19 3.49 -9.75
C ASN A 64 -6.39 4.75 -8.90
N LEU A 65 -5.33 5.54 -8.72
CA LEU A 65 -5.41 6.74 -7.89
C LEU A 65 -6.22 7.85 -8.56
N LYS A 66 -6.16 7.95 -9.91
CA LYS A 66 -6.98 8.91 -10.64
C LYS A 66 -8.47 8.59 -10.53
N ALA A 67 -8.85 7.32 -10.55
CA ALA A 67 -10.23 6.91 -10.35
C ALA A 67 -10.73 7.31 -8.95
N LEU A 68 -9.93 7.11 -7.90
CA LEU A 68 -10.30 7.54 -6.55
C LEU A 68 -10.46 9.07 -6.46
N GLU A 69 -9.56 9.82 -7.07
CA GLU A 69 -9.66 11.29 -7.11
C GLU A 69 -10.90 11.76 -7.85
N MET A 70 -11.23 11.15 -9.02
CA MET A 70 -12.42 11.48 -9.81
C MET A 70 -13.74 11.15 -9.07
N LEU A 71 -13.75 10.15 -8.20
CA LEU A 71 -14.88 9.85 -7.30
C LEU A 71 -14.99 10.82 -6.10
N GLY A 72 -14.13 11.84 -6.03
CA GLY A 72 -14.13 12.85 -4.95
C GLY A 72 -13.50 12.35 -3.65
N ILE A 73 -12.83 11.20 -3.65
CA ILE A 73 -12.12 10.67 -2.49
C ILE A 73 -10.92 11.57 -2.17
N ARG A 74 -10.68 11.81 -0.88
CA ARG A 74 -9.58 12.65 -0.39
C ARG A 74 -8.66 11.91 0.58
N HIS A 75 -9.15 10.86 1.23
CA HIS A 75 -8.39 10.08 2.19
C HIS A 75 -8.26 8.64 1.71
N VAL A 76 -7.05 8.14 1.64
CA VAL A 76 -6.75 6.78 1.16
C VAL A 76 -5.92 6.05 2.20
N LEU A 77 -6.43 4.92 2.64
CA LEU A 77 -5.71 3.96 3.47
C LEU A 77 -5.30 2.77 2.60
N ALA A 78 -4.01 2.47 2.56
CA ALA A 78 -3.50 1.33 1.81
C ALA A 78 -3.00 0.22 2.74
N GLY A 79 -3.38 -1.02 2.44
CA GLY A 79 -2.83 -2.21 3.07
C GLY A 79 -1.76 -2.85 2.19
N THR A 80 -0.67 -3.35 2.80
CA THR A 80 0.38 -4.08 2.10
C THR A 80 0.87 -5.27 2.91
N ALA A 81 1.26 -6.34 2.24
CA ALA A 81 1.98 -7.46 2.84
C ALA A 81 3.48 -7.29 2.55
N VAL A 82 4.33 -7.50 3.56
CA VAL A 82 5.77 -7.22 3.48
C VAL A 82 6.62 -8.31 4.11
N GLY A 83 7.87 -8.40 3.67
CA GLY A 83 8.93 -9.08 4.40
C GLY A 83 9.60 -8.12 5.38
N SER A 84 9.89 -8.60 6.61
CA SER A 84 10.64 -7.80 7.58
C SER A 84 12.13 -7.85 7.32
N CYS A 85 12.74 -6.67 7.22
CA CYS A 85 14.19 -6.47 7.25
C CYS A 85 14.68 -6.09 8.66
N ASN A 86 13.76 -5.79 9.58
CA ASN A 86 14.03 -5.44 10.97
C ASN A 86 13.84 -6.67 11.87
N PRO A 87 14.85 -7.08 12.66
CA PRO A 87 14.75 -8.26 13.52
C PRO A 87 13.76 -8.10 14.67
N ASP A 88 13.36 -6.88 15.00
CA ASP A 88 12.42 -6.60 16.08
C ASP A 88 10.95 -6.78 15.64
N PHE A 89 10.70 -6.93 14.33
CA PHE A 89 9.37 -7.16 13.78
C PHE A 89 9.14 -8.64 13.47
N GLN A 90 7.95 -9.12 13.79
CA GLN A 90 7.57 -10.54 13.66
C GLN A 90 6.38 -10.72 12.72
N ASN A 91 6.16 -11.95 12.28
CA ASN A 91 4.99 -12.30 11.46
C ASN A 91 3.69 -11.96 12.19
N GLY A 92 2.82 -11.23 11.50
CA GLY A 92 1.56 -10.72 12.03
C GLY A 92 1.62 -9.29 12.55
N ASP A 93 2.80 -8.70 12.70
CA ASP A 93 2.96 -7.32 13.16
C ASP A 93 2.41 -6.33 12.14
N LEU A 94 1.72 -5.31 12.66
CA LEU A 94 1.25 -4.17 11.90
C LEU A 94 2.23 -3.01 12.04
N ILE A 95 2.77 -2.58 10.92
CA ILE A 95 3.76 -1.49 10.84
C ILE A 95 3.14 -0.30 10.12
N LEU A 96 3.07 0.83 10.81
CA LEU A 96 2.63 2.09 10.22
C LEU A 96 3.78 2.72 9.44
N LEU A 97 3.59 2.94 8.14
CA LEU A 97 4.66 3.44 7.29
C LEU A 97 4.87 4.95 7.48
N THR A 98 6.12 5.36 7.67
CA THR A 98 6.52 6.77 7.88
C THR A 98 7.30 7.34 6.72
N ASP A 99 8.08 6.50 6.03
CA ASP A 99 8.92 6.90 4.92
C ASP A 99 9.08 5.76 3.92
N LEU A 100 9.65 6.04 2.76
CA LEU A 100 9.87 5.05 1.71
C LEU A 100 11.23 5.20 1.03
N ILE A 101 11.73 4.08 0.55
CA ILE A 101 12.91 3.98 -0.34
C ILE A 101 12.43 3.38 -1.66
N ASP A 102 12.66 4.08 -2.75
CA ASP A 102 12.35 3.58 -4.10
C ASP A 102 13.52 2.76 -4.66
N ASN A 103 13.35 1.46 -4.74
CA ASN A 103 14.26 0.54 -5.44
C ASN A 103 13.54 -0.15 -6.62
N THR A 104 12.58 0.56 -7.23
CA THR A 104 11.87 0.09 -8.43
C THR A 104 12.59 0.48 -9.72
N ARG A 105 12.19 -0.12 -10.84
CA ARG A 105 12.77 0.13 -12.16
C ARG A 105 11.68 0.12 -13.22
N GLY A 106 11.66 1.12 -14.09
CA GLY A 106 10.77 1.14 -15.24
C GLY A 106 9.29 1.36 -14.96
N ARG A 107 8.91 1.83 -13.77
CA ARG A 107 7.54 2.23 -13.43
C ARG A 107 7.25 3.65 -13.89
N SER A 108 5.99 3.93 -14.22
CA SER A 108 5.52 5.29 -14.47
C SER A 108 5.33 6.01 -13.14
N LEU A 109 6.25 6.90 -12.80
CA LEU A 109 6.39 7.47 -11.46
C LEU A 109 5.63 8.78 -11.25
N THR A 110 5.09 9.43 -12.29
CA THR A 110 4.50 10.76 -12.20
C THR A 110 3.36 10.95 -13.20
N TYR A 111 2.43 11.84 -12.89
CA TYR A 111 1.45 12.36 -13.84
C TYR A 111 2.01 13.50 -14.72
N PHE A 112 3.17 14.06 -14.36
CA PHE A 112 3.76 15.26 -14.93
C PHE A 112 5.07 14.96 -15.65
N ASP A 113 5.02 14.06 -16.65
CA ASP A 113 6.18 13.55 -17.39
C ASP A 113 6.51 14.35 -18.66
N GLY A 114 6.08 15.62 -18.72
CA GLY A 114 6.35 16.53 -19.85
C GLY A 114 5.15 16.70 -20.78
N GLY A 115 5.39 17.31 -21.95
CA GLY A 115 4.34 17.59 -22.93
C GLY A 115 3.24 18.51 -22.36
N GLU A 116 1.99 18.18 -22.61
CA GLU A 116 0.85 18.96 -22.13
C GLU A 116 0.68 18.92 -20.60
N SER A 117 1.11 17.86 -19.94
CA SER A 117 1.06 17.75 -18.47
C SER A 117 2.10 18.62 -17.75
N GLY A 118 3.12 19.08 -18.50
CA GLY A 118 4.23 19.85 -17.95
C GLY A 118 5.12 19.04 -17.01
N VAL A 119 6.00 19.74 -16.29
CA VAL A 119 6.89 19.16 -15.28
C VAL A 119 6.58 19.79 -13.93
N LYS A 120 6.39 18.96 -12.89
CA LYS A 120 6.18 19.43 -11.52
C LYS A 120 7.09 18.65 -10.57
N HIS A 121 7.61 19.34 -9.57
CA HIS A 121 8.36 18.76 -8.47
C HIS A 121 7.52 18.80 -7.20
N PHE A 122 7.52 17.71 -6.45
CA PHE A 122 6.74 17.58 -5.21
C PHE A 122 7.67 17.34 -4.04
N ASP A 123 7.36 17.97 -2.93
CA ASP A 123 8.04 17.72 -1.67
C ASP A 123 7.63 16.34 -1.12
N MET A 124 8.60 15.46 -0.94
CA MET A 124 8.44 14.10 -0.40
C MET A 124 9.00 13.96 1.02
N SER A 125 9.22 15.06 1.75
CA SER A 125 9.66 15.02 3.15
C SER A 125 8.70 14.24 4.07
N ASP A 126 7.43 14.18 3.68
CA ASP A 126 6.38 13.36 4.30
C ASP A 126 5.61 12.63 3.20
N PRO A 127 6.05 11.45 2.77
CA PRO A 127 5.36 10.70 1.71
C PRO A 127 3.98 10.20 2.14
N TYR A 128 3.78 9.99 3.43
CA TYR A 128 2.53 9.54 4.03
C TYR A 128 1.88 10.64 4.87
N CYS A 129 0.58 10.85 4.69
CA CYS A 129 -0.20 11.91 5.36
C CYS A 129 -0.11 11.81 6.88
N ARG A 130 0.54 12.79 7.54
CA ARG A 130 0.71 12.83 9.01
C ARG A 130 -0.60 12.77 9.78
N ASN A 131 -1.62 13.48 9.29
CA ASN A 131 -2.90 13.54 9.97
C ASN A 131 -3.59 12.18 9.97
N LEU A 132 -3.54 11.47 8.84
CA LEU A 132 -4.13 10.14 8.73
C LEU A 132 -3.35 9.12 9.57
N ARG A 133 -2.00 9.14 9.50
CA ARG A 133 -1.14 8.29 10.34
C ARG A 133 -1.41 8.51 11.85
N LYS A 134 -1.52 9.76 12.28
CA LYS A 134 -1.83 10.09 13.67
C LYS A 134 -3.16 9.47 14.11
N ARG A 135 -4.22 9.64 13.31
CA ARG A 135 -5.54 9.06 13.59
C ARG A 135 -5.49 7.53 13.65
N MET A 136 -4.80 6.91 12.69
CA MET A 136 -4.61 5.45 12.69
C MET A 136 -3.90 4.98 13.96
N SER A 137 -2.81 5.64 14.36
CA SER A 137 -2.06 5.31 15.57
C SER A 137 -2.93 5.48 16.84
N GLU A 138 -3.74 6.52 16.91
CA GLU A 138 -4.65 6.76 18.05
C GLU A 138 -5.74 5.68 18.13
N THR A 139 -6.38 5.36 17.00
CA THR A 139 -7.42 4.34 16.93
C THR A 139 -6.89 2.94 17.26
N ALA A 140 -5.67 2.63 16.83
CA ALA A 140 -5.06 1.32 17.05
C ALA A 140 -4.72 1.03 18.51
N LYS A 141 -4.55 2.07 19.36
CA LYS A 141 -4.23 1.88 20.79
C LYS A 141 -5.30 1.10 21.54
N ASP A 142 -6.56 1.24 21.12
CA ASP A 142 -7.72 0.62 21.76
C ASP A 142 -8.09 -0.72 21.09
N GLN A 143 -7.30 -1.19 20.13
CA GLN A 143 -7.56 -2.43 19.41
C GLN A 143 -6.64 -3.57 19.87
N PRO A 144 -7.13 -4.83 19.87
CA PRO A 144 -6.31 -6.00 20.21
C PRO A 144 -5.10 -6.19 19.27
N LEU A 145 -5.21 -5.69 18.03
CA LEU A 145 -4.15 -5.65 17.03
C LEU A 145 -3.66 -4.20 16.93
N GLY A 146 -2.85 -3.76 17.89
CA GLY A 146 -2.19 -2.46 17.82
C GLY A 146 -1.04 -2.44 16.81
N PHE A 147 -0.61 -1.24 16.44
CA PHE A 147 0.66 -1.11 15.71
C PHE A 147 1.81 -1.49 16.65
N ILE A 148 2.68 -2.36 16.17
CA ILE A 148 3.91 -2.73 16.90
C ILE A 148 4.94 -1.62 16.77
N GLY A 149 4.94 -0.89 15.64
CA GLY A 149 5.87 0.19 15.39
C GLY A 149 5.57 1.01 14.14
N GLU A 150 6.45 1.95 13.91
CA GLU A 150 6.57 2.70 12.68
C GLU A 150 7.78 2.19 11.89
N GLY A 151 7.77 2.32 10.55
CA GLY A 151 8.88 1.83 9.75
C GLY A 151 9.00 2.45 8.37
N VAL A 152 10.20 2.31 7.81
CA VAL A 152 10.57 2.73 6.46
C VAL A 152 10.33 1.57 5.50
N TYR A 153 9.55 1.82 4.46
CA TYR A 153 9.23 0.84 3.43
C TYR A 153 10.21 0.93 2.27
N CYS A 154 10.94 -0.15 1.97
CA CYS A 154 11.69 -0.25 0.72
C CYS A 154 10.83 -0.92 -0.35
N CYS A 155 10.62 -0.25 -1.47
CA CYS A 155 9.85 -0.80 -2.58
C CYS A 155 10.77 -1.47 -3.60
N SER A 156 10.64 -2.78 -3.76
CA SER A 156 11.29 -3.54 -4.82
C SER A 156 10.39 -3.65 -6.05
N GLU A 157 11.00 -3.92 -7.20
CA GLU A 157 10.27 -4.10 -8.46
C GLU A 157 9.32 -5.31 -8.42
N GLY A 158 9.79 -6.43 -7.89
CA GLY A 158 9.11 -7.71 -8.06
C GLY A 158 9.15 -8.24 -9.51
N PRO A 159 8.47 -9.35 -9.85
CA PRO A 159 7.71 -10.20 -8.93
C PRO A 159 8.58 -11.17 -8.11
N ARG A 160 9.91 -11.23 -8.35
CA ARG A 160 10.81 -12.04 -7.54
C ARG A 160 11.05 -11.40 -6.18
N PHE A 161 11.28 -12.21 -5.18
CA PHE A 161 11.79 -11.75 -3.90
C PHE A 161 13.24 -11.27 -4.01
N GLU A 162 13.66 -10.48 -3.05
CA GLU A 162 15.01 -9.96 -2.92
C GLU A 162 16.00 -11.10 -2.60
N THR A 163 17.24 -10.90 -3.02
CA THR A 163 18.34 -11.74 -2.55
C THR A 163 18.77 -11.32 -1.12
N ALA A 164 19.45 -12.19 -0.40
CA ALA A 164 20.02 -11.85 0.90
C ALA A 164 21.00 -10.67 0.84
N ALA A 165 21.68 -10.44 -0.30
CA ALA A 165 22.54 -9.28 -0.49
C ALA A 165 21.74 -7.99 -0.67
N GLU A 166 20.63 -8.04 -1.38
CA GLU A 166 19.69 -6.91 -1.53
C GLU A 166 19.04 -6.57 -0.19
N VAL A 167 18.65 -7.55 0.63
CA VAL A 167 18.11 -7.31 1.98
C VAL A 167 19.14 -6.65 2.89
N ARG A 168 20.41 -7.08 2.85
CA ARG A 168 21.49 -6.38 3.59
C ARG A 168 21.66 -4.93 3.15
N MET A 169 21.58 -4.65 1.85
CA MET A 169 21.63 -3.30 1.30
C MET A 169 20.45 -2.46 1.79
N ILE A 170 19.22 -2.98 1.73
CA ILE A 170 18.00 -2.32 2.21
C ILE A 170 18.16 -1.92 3.69
N ARG A 171 18.64 -2.82 4.52
CA ARG A 171 18.91 -2.54 5.94
C ARG A 171 19.95 -1.43 6.13
N GLN A 172 21.00 -1.43 5.34
CA GLN A 172 22.02 -0.36 5.39
C GLN A 172 21.46 1.01 4.96
N TRP A 173 20.45 1.03 4.10
CA TRP A 173 19.73 2.25 3.71
C TRP A 173 18.70 2.70 4.74
N GLY A 174 18.47 1.93 5.79
CA GLY A 174 17.49 2.21 6.83
C GLY A 174 16.08 1.72 6.53
N GLY A 175 15.92 0.78 5.60
CA GLY A 175 14.63 0.14 5.34
C GLY A 175 14.32 -0.93 6.38
N ASP A 176 13.12 -0.85 6.96
CA ASP A 176 12.62 -1.78 7.98
C ASP A 176 11.83 -2.93 7.37
N VAL A 177 11.07 -2.63 6.32
CA VAL A 177 10.24 -3.62 5.63
C VAL A 177 10.42 -3.52 4.12
N VAL A 178 10.25 -4.64 3.43
CA VAL A 178 10.34 -4.70 1.96
C VAL A 178 9.07 -5.25 1.35
N GLY A 179 8.60 -4.57 0.32
CA GLY A 179 7.43 -4.98 -0.47
C GLY A 179 7.50 -4.44 -1.89
N MET A 180 6.42 -4.54 -2.66
CA MET A 180 6.47 -4.32 -4.10
C MET A 180 5.47 -3.28 -4.62
N THR A 181 4.75 -2.54 -3.76
CA THR A 181 3.56 -1.81 -4.22
C THR A 181 3.43 -0.35 -3.79
N ASN A 182 4.12 0.11 -2.73
CA ASN A 182 3.97 1.49 -2.25
C ASN A 182 4.59 2.55 -3.19
N VAL A 183 5.48 2.15 -4.09
CA VAL A 183 5.98 2.99 -5.18
C VAL A 183 5.47 2.43 -6.51
N PRO A 184 4.85 3.25 -7.35
CA PRO A 184 4.65 4.71 -7.27
C PRO A 184 3.37 5.14 -6.52
N GLU A 185 2.66 4.25 -5.83
CA GLU A 185 1.35 4.54 -5.27
C GLU A 185 1.36 5.78 -4.34
N ALA A 186 2.28 5.84 -3.38
CA ALA A 186 2.36 6.95 -2.43
C ALA A 186 2.68 8.29 -3.10
N GLN A 187 3.65 8.31 -4.02
CA GLN A 187 4.03 9.54 -4.72
C GLN A 187 2.96 10.03 -5.69
N LEU A 188 2.30 9.13 -6.42
CA LEU A 188 1.18 9.48 -7.29
C LEU A 188 -0.03 10.00 -6.49
N ALA A 189 -0.29 9.43 -5.31
CA ALA A 189 -1.31 9.95 -4.40
C ALA A 189 -0.98 11.38 -3.95
N LYS A 190 0.28 11.66 -3.64
CA LYS A 190 0.74 13.01 -3.27
C LYS A 190 0.58 14.01 -4.41
N GLU A 191 0.90 13.62 -5.63
CA GLU A 191 0.71 14.47 -6.82
C GLU A 191 -0.75 14.87 -7.05
N LEU A 192 -1.70 14.00 -6.71
CA LEU A 192 -3.14 14.27 -6.77
C LEU A 192 -3.70 14.99 -5.53
N GLY A 193 -2.86 15.29 -4.54
CA GLY A 193 -3.28 15.93 -3.29
C GLY A 193 -4.14 15.03 -2.39
N LEU A 194 -4.03 13.72 -2.54
CA LEU A 194 -4.70 12.75 -1.67
C LEU A 194 -3.95 12.63 -0.34
N CYS A 195 -4.71 12.62 0.76
CA CYS A 195 -4.17 12.27 2.07
C CYS A 195 -4.04 10.75 2.14
N TYR A 196 -2.86 10.23 1.78
CA TYR A 196 -2.56 8.81 1.67
C TYR A 196 -1.72 8.35 2.87
N ALA A 197 -2.10 7.24 3.48
CA ALA A 197 -1.31 6.53 4.48
C ALA A 197 -1.34 5.03 4.20
N ALA A 198 -0.31 4.32 4.66
CA ALA A 198 -0.22 2.89 4.44
C ALA A 198 0.17 2.16 5.73
N VAL A 199 -0.41 0.97 5.89
CA VAL A 199 -0.06 0.00 6.91
C VAL A 199 0.46 -1.26 6.23
N SER A 200 1.53 -1.81 6.77
CA SER A 200 2.11 -3.07 6.32
C SER A 200 1.85 -4.15 7.35
N VAL A 201 1.51 -5.35 6.87
CA VAL A 201 1.49 -6.57 7.68
C VAL A 201 2.75 -7.35 7.37
N VAL A 202 3.53 -7.67 8.38
CA VAL A 202 4.68 -8.56 8.24
C VAL A 202 4.16 -9.98 8.02
N VAL A 203 4.46 -10.55 6.86
CA VAL A 203 4.00 -11.91 6.49
C VAL A 203 5.12 -12.95 6.51
N ASN A 204 6.36 -12.49 6.48
CA ASN A 204 7.58 -13.31 6.61
C ASN A 204 8.77 -12.42 6.95
N MET A 205 9.84 -13.03 7.44
CA MET A 205 11.14 -12.37 7.45
C MET A 205 11.70 -12.29 6.03
N ALA A 206 12.35 -11.17 5.67
CA ALA A 206 12.95 -11.00 4.35
C ALA A 206 14.08 -12.00 4.11
N THR A 207 14.41 -12.27 2.84
CA THR A 207 15.41 -13.28 2.45
C THR A 207 16.73 -13.09 3.17
N GLY A 208 17.19 -14.16 3.83
CA GLY A 208 18.46 -14.18 4.56
C GLY A 208 18.43 -13.54 5.94
N MET A 209 17.25 -13.15 6.45
CA MET A 209 17.06 -12.75 7.86
C MET A 209 16.96 -13.96 8.77
N GLU A 210 16.41 -15.07 8.27
CA GLU A 210 16.32 -16.36 8.95
C GLU A 210 16.96 -17.46 8.10
N GLN A 211 17.23 -18.62 8.73
CA GLN A 211 17.72 -19.79 8.00
C GLN A 211 16.56 -20.47 7.26
N GLY A 212 16.75 -20.73 5.97
CA GLY A 212 15.77 -21.41 5.12
C GLY A 212 15.25 -20.55 3.97
N ALA A 213 14.34 -21.14 3.21
CA ALA A 213 13.68 -20.43 2.10
C ALA A 213 12.51 -19.59 2.62
N VAL A 214 12.30 -18.41 2.04
CA VAL A 214 11.12 -17.59 2.32
C VAL A 214 9.87 -18.39 1.90
N ALA A 215 8.94 -18.57 2.82
CA ALA A 215 7.69 -19.24 2.52
C ALA A 215 6.83 -18.36 1.60
N VAL A 216 6.50 -18.86 0.40
CA VAL A 216 5.69 -18.16 -0.62
C VAL A 216 4.18 -18.42 -0.38
N SER A 217 3.77 -18.74 0.83
CA SER A 217 2.40 -19.12 1.11
C SER A 217 1.57 -17.91 1.57
N TYR A 218 0.96 -17.19 0.63
CA TYR A 218 -0.07 -16.18 0.91
C TYR A 218 -1.44 -16.79 1.26
N THR A 219 -1.57 -18.13 1.21
CA THR A 219 -2.86 -18.83 1.29
C THR A 219 -3.43 -18.96 2.69
N HIS A 220 -2.70 -18.59 3.74
CA HIS A 220 -3.11 -18.81 5.14
C HIS A 220 -3.26 -17.56 6.00
N LEU A 221 -2.94 -16.37 5.47
CA LEU A 221 -3.20 -15.11 6.17
C LEU A 221 -4.59 -14.59 5.81
N THR A 222 -5.61 -15.24 6.33
CA THR A 222 -6.89 -14.57 6.52
C THR A 222 -6.74 -13.64 7.71
N LEU A 223 -6.32 -12.41 7.45
CA LEU A 223 -6.48 -11.36 8.45
C LEU A 223 -7.95 -11.30 8.83
N PRO A 224 -8.28 -11.22 10.12
CA PRO A 224 -9.66 -11.00 10.54
C PRO A 224 -10.08 -9.58 10.12
N THR A 225 -10.39 -9.41 8.82
CA THR A 225 -10.77 -8.14 8.19
C THR A 225 -11.96 -7.48 8.86
N LYS A 226 -12.74 -8.21 9.63
CA LYS A 226 -13.84 -7.68 10.46
C LYS A 226 -13.40 -6.88 11.70
N ARG A 227 -12.11 -6.72 11.97
CA ARG A 227 -11.58 -6.08 13.19
C ARG A 227 -10.58 -4.93 12.98
N ILE A 228 -10.30 -4.53 11.73
CA ILE A 228 -9.27 -3.50 11.44
C ILE A 228 -9.89 -2.15 11.05
N VAL A 229 -11.22 -2.06 10.99
CA VAL A 229 -11.92 -0.80 10.65
C VAL A 229 -12.81 -0.37 11.79
#